data_4f74216b543157b4130d9886b2117c9e
#
_entry.id   4f74216b543157b4130d9886b2117c9e
#
_cell.length_a   1.000
_cell.length_b   1.000
_cell.length_c   1.000
_cell.angle_alpha   90.00
_cell.angle_beta   90.00
_cell.angle_gamma   90.00
#
_symmetry.space_group_name_H-M   'P 1'
#
loop_
_entity.id
_entity.type
_entity.pdbx_description
1 polymer ?
#
loop_
_entity_poly.entity_id
_entity_poly.type
_entity_poly.pdbx_seq_one_letter_code
_entity_poly.pdbx_strand_id
1 'polypeptide(L)'
;RWKIAIREVAHVIELLLKEKLRRAHPALIWVKIDEFPSLDSRTVGTSLAASRLSKMCCISFSKEALDTLDACRRQRNKIEHYEFHVEEAEARGIVGRMLSFIFTFSKLHLEIDLEEEFRKDKSWESLIDLVEFREAQAKAIAKKFSEDGTESTDCESCGEPTFDIGAEQCELCGRRDELVDCDQCGESIWASDSESFDGPESEETSVVCGRCVRQAEAADFMHDQWKEQQG
;
A
#
# COMPACT_ATOMS: atom_id res chain seq x y z
N ARG A 1 11.59 -3.71 18.06
CA ARG A 1 11.28 -5.06 17.53
C ARG A 1 10.35 -4.98 16.35
N TRP A 2 9.22 -4.26 16.43
CA TRP A 2 8.22 -4.17 15.37
C TRP A 2 8.74 -3.55 14.06
N LYS A 3 9.63 -2.55 14.12
CA LYS A 3 10.28 -1.99 12.90
C LYS A 3 10.96 -3.07 12.06
N ILE A 4 11.68 -3.96 12.72
CA ILE A 4 12.37 -5.07 12.04
C ILE A 4 11.34 -6.02 11.43
N ALA A 5 10.31 -6.41 12.18
CA ALA A 5 9.27 -7.30 11.69
C ALA A 5 8.57 -6.74 10.45
N ILE A 6 8.12 -5.48 10.50
CA ILE A 6 7.46 -4.80 9.37
C ILE A 6 8.38 -4.78 8.14
N ARG A 7 9.66 -4.41 8.33
CA ARG A 7 10.63 -4.37 7.22
C ARG A 7 10.86 -5.75 6.60
N GLU A 8 11.05 -6.79 7.43
CA GLU A 8 11.29 -8.14 6.93
C GLU A 8 10.07 -8.71 6.21
N VAL A 9 8.86 -8.51 6.75
CA VAL A 9 7.63 -8.97 6.10
C VAL A 9 7.40 -8.22 4.78
N ALA A 10 7.65 -6.91 4.71
CA ALA A 10 7.60 -6.15 3.46
C ALA A 10 8.63 -6.64 2.43
N HIS A 11 9.82 -7.04 2.90
CA HIS A 11 10.83 -7.65 2.02
C HIS A 11 10.38 -9.01 1.47
N VAL A 12 9.75 -9.85 2.30
CA VAL A 12 9.16 -11.12 1.84
C VAL A 12 8.13 -10.88 0.74
N ILE A 13 7.24 -9.89 0.90
CA ILE A 13 6.26 -9.53 -0.16
C ILE A 13 6.99 -9.17 -1.47
N GLU A 14 8.01 -8.33 -1.40
CA GLU A 14 8.79 -7.98 -2.59
C GLU A 14 9.42 -9.20 -3.27
N LEU A 15 9.95 -10.13 -2.48
CA LEU A 15 10.53 -11.38 -3.02
C LEU A 15 9.48 -12.28 -3.67
N LEU A 16 8.29 -12.41 -3.10
CA LEU A 16 7.20 -13.20 -3.68
C LEU A 16 6.73 -12.63 -5.03
N LEU A 17 6.58 -11.31 -5.12
CA LEU A 17 6.25 -10.65 -6.39
C LEU A 17 7.34 -10.88 -7.44
N LYS A 18 8.61 -10.77 -7.06
CA LYS A 18 9.75 -11.04 -7.94
C LYS A 18 9.81 -12.52 -8.37
N GLU A 19 9.55 -13.44 -7.47
CA GLU A 19 9.50 -14.87 -7.80
C GLU A 19 8.42 -15.16 -8.85
N LYS A 20 7.23 -14.55 -8.71
CA LYS A 20 6.19 -14.71 -9.73
C LYS A 20 6.60 -14.12 -11.08
N LEU A 21 7.25 -12.96 -11.10
CA LEU A 21 7.82 -12.39 -12.33
C LEU A 21 8.89 -13.29 -12.92
N ARG A 22 9.80 -13.81 -12.10
CA ARG A 22 10.87 -14.73 -12.52
C ARG A 22 10.33 -16.00 -13.18
N ARG A 23 9.23 -16.55 -12.63
CA ARG A 23 8.55 -17.72 -13.22
C ARG A 23 7.95 -17.41 -14.59
N ALA A 24 7.50 -16.18 -14.82
CA ALA A 24 7.02 -15.75 -16.13
C ALA A 24 8.18 -15.54 -17.11
N HIS A 25 9.17 -14.74 -16.72
CA HIS A 25 10.44 -14.56 -17.44
C HIS A 25 11.48 -13.89 -16.53
N PRO A 26 12.70 -14.45 -16.44
CA PRO A 26 13.72 -13.91 -15.53
C PRO A 26 14.07 -12.44 -15.74
N ALA A 27 14.02 -11.93 -16.97
CA ALA A 27 14.31 -10.53 -17.26
C ALA A 27 13.32 -9.55 -16.60
N LEU A 28 12.10 -9.99 -16.25
CA LEU A 28 11.07 -9.13 -15.65
C LEU A 28 11.40 -8.67 -14.24
N ILE A 29 12.37 -9.27 -13.56
CA ILE A 29 12.82 -8.79 -12.25
C ILE A 29 13.81 -7.63 -12.32
N TRP A 30 14.35 -7.29 -13.49
CA TRP A 30 15.28 -6.17 -13.68
C TRP A 30 14.54 -4.88 -13.98
N VAL A 31 14.99 -3.77 -13.43
CA VAL A 31 14.38 -2.46 -13.72
C VAL A 31 14.41 -2.19 -15.21
N LYS A 32 15.57 -2.37 -15.82
CA LYS A 32 15.77 -2.30 -17.27
C LYS A 32 15.87 -3.71 -17.82
N ILE A 33 14.83 -4.14 -18.52
CA ILE A 33 14.73 -5.51 -19.07
C ILE A 33 15.88 -5.81 -20.04
N ASP A 34 16.29 -4.80 -20.81
CA ASP A 34 17.35 -4.92 -21.83
C ASP A 34 18.76 -5.10 -21.22
N GLU A 35 18.94 -4.84 -19.94
CA GLU A 35 20.19 -5.07 -19.23
C GLU A 35 20.31 -6.49 -18.66
N PHE A 36 19.32 -7.36 -18.87
CA PHE A 36 19.40 -8.77 -18.46
C PHE A 36 20.40 -9.54 -19.34
N PRO A 37 21.25 -10.38 -18.76
CA PRO A 37 21.46 -10.72 -17.33
C PRO A 37 22.64 -9.95 -16.69
N SER A 38 22.42 -8.76 -16.16
CA SER A 38 23.48 -8.00 -15.49
C SER A 38 23.35 -8.08 -13.97
N LEU A 39 24.41 -8.44 -13.26
CA LEU A 39 24.45 -8.48 -11.81
C LEU A 39 24.52 -7.09 -11.17
N ASP A 40 24.95 -6.08 -11.94
CA ASP A 40 25.08 -4.70 -11.47
C ASP A 40 23.78 -3.89 -11.60
N SER A 41 22.80 -4.42 -12.33
CA SER A 41 21.53 -3.74 -12.57
C SER A 41 20.56 -3.90 -11.41
N ARG A 42 19.79 -2.82 -11.16
CA ARG A 42 18.79 -2.82 -10.11
C ARG A 42 17.63 -3.75 -10.44
N THR A 43 17.13 -4.44 -9.41
CA THR A 43 15.87 -5.19 -9.51
C THR A 43 14.66 -4.32 -9.17
N VAL A 44 13.49 -4.72 -9.65
CA VAL A 44 12.22 -4.01 -9.42
C VAL A 44 11.88 -3.99 -7.93
N GLY A 45 11.33 -2.88 -7.46
CA GLY A 45 10.68 -2.80 -6.15
C GLY A 45 9.21 -3.20 -6.24
N THR A 46 8.52 -3.21 -5.10
CA THR A 46 7.14 -3.68 -4.94
C THR A 46 6.17 -3.09 -5.96
N SER A 47 6.14 -1.76 -6.14
CA SER A 47 5.19 -1.09 -7.04
C SER A 47 5.40 -1.46 -8.51
N LEU A 48 6.66 -1.47 -8.98
CA LEU A 48 6.96 -1.84 -10.36
C LEU A 48 6.73 -3.34 -10.59
N ALA A 49 7.02 -4.19 -9.61
CA ALA A 49 6.72 -5.61 -9.67
C ALA A 49 5.21 -5.86 -9.79
N ALA A 50 4.37 -5.22 -8.96
CA ALA A 50 2.93 -5.33 -9.04
C ALA A 50 2.38 -4.84 -10.39
N SER A 51 2.86 -3.70 -10.89
CA SER A 51 2.48 -3.18 -12.20
C SER A 51 2.82 -4.16 -13.34
N ARG A 52 4.00 -4.78 -13.33
CA ARG A 52 4.38 -5.79 -14.32
C ARG A 52 3.54 -7.05 -14.22
N LEU A 53 3.26 -7.53 -13.00
CA LEU A 53 2.38 -8.67 -12.79
C LEU A 53 0.99 -8.43 -13.34
N SER A 54 0.43 -7.24 -13.15
CA SER A 54 -0.87 -6.89 -13.73
C SER A 54 -0.83 -6.79 -15.25
N LYS A 55 0.16 -6.08 -15.80
CA LYS A 55 0.17 -5.75 -17.25
C LYS A 55 0.73 -6.89 -18.12
N MET A 56 1.70 -7.66 -17.61
CA MET A 56 2.43 -8.65 -18.40
C MET A 56 2.07 -10.08 -18.02
N CYS A 57 1.63 -10.32 -16.78
CA CYS A 57 1.26 -11.65 -16.29
C CYS A 57 -0.25 -11.79 -16.07
N CYS A 58 -1.06 -10.80 -16.43
CA CYS A 58 -2.51 -10.79 -16.31
C CYS A 58 -3.04 -11.10 -14.90
N ILE A 59 -2.29 -10.72 -13.87
CA ILE A 59 -2.72 -10.87 -12.47
C ILE A 59 -3.59 -9.68 -12.10
N SER A 60 -4.84 -9.94 -11.73
CA SER A 60 -5.73 -8.93 -11.19
C SER A 60 -5.58 -8.87 -9.67
N PHE A 61 -5.07 -7.74 -9.17
CA PHE A 61 -5.04 -7.49 -7.73
C PHE A 61 -6.38 -6.88 -7.29
N SER A 62 -6.91 -7.33 -6.15
CA SER A 62 -8.02 -6.64 -5.49
C SER A 62 -7.58 -5.26 -4.99
N LYS A 63 -8.54 -4.37 -4.72
CA LYS A 63 -8.25 -3.08 -4.09
C LYS A 63 -7.46 -3.27 -2.79
N GLU A 64 -7.93 -4.18 -1.93
CA GLU A 64 -7.26 -4.51 -0.67
C GLU A 64 -5.79 -4.96 -0.86
N ALA A 65 -5.52 -5.78 -1.88
CA ALA A 65 -4.16 -6.20 -2.20
C ALA A 65 -3.28 -5.02 -2.63
N LEU A 66 -3.80 -4.13 -3.49
CA LEU A 66 -3.08 -2.92 -3.93
C LEU A 66 -2.79 -1.98 -2.76
N ASP A 67 -3.77 -1.74 -1.90
CA ASP A 67 -3.64 -0.91 -0.71
C ASP A 67 -2.61 -1.51 0.27
N THR A 68 -2.56 -2.86 0.38
CA THR A 68 -1.54 -3.54 1.17
C THR A 68 -0.13 -3.33 0.61
N LEU A 69 0.04 -3.47 -0.70
CA LEU A 69 1.34 -3.26 -1.37
C LEU A 69 1.82 -1.82 -1.23
N ASP A 70 0.92 -0.87 -1.30
CA ASP A 70 1.24 0.54 -1.13
C ASP A 70 1.57 0.88 0.32
N ALA A 71 0.83 0.34 1.29
CA ALA A 71 1.16 0.44 2.71
C ALA A 71 2.54 -0.17 3.02
N CYS A 72 2.87 -1.34 2.45
CA CYS A 72 4.21 -1.94 2.59
C CYS A 72 5.31 -0.99 2.13
N ARG A 73 5.14 -0.37 0.96
CA ARG A 73 6.11 0.58 0.41
C ARG A 73 6.28 1.79 1.32
N ARG A 74 5.16 2.39 1.77
CA ARG A 74 5.19 3.56 2.66
C ARG A 74 5.86 3.24 3.99
N GLN A 75 5.49 2.14 4.63
CA GLN A 75 6.07 1.74 5.91
C GLN A 75 7.58 1.47 5.80
N ARG A 76 8.01 0.78 4.73
CA ARG A 76 9.43 0.58 4.47
C ARG A 76 10.18 1.90 4.33
N ASN A 77 9.66 2.83 3.54
CA ASN A 77 10.28 4.14 3.34
C ASN A 77 10.35 4.94 4.66
N LYS A 78 9.28 4.92 5.46
CA LYS A 78 9.27 5.57 6.79
C LYS A 78 10.36 4.97 7.69
N ILE A 79 10.51 3.65 7.71
CA ILE A 79 11.51 2.96 8.55
C ILE A 79 12.94 3.24 8.10
N GLU A 80 13.20 3.32 6.80
CA GLU A 80 14.54 3.50 6.24
C GLU A 80 15.03 4.96 6.31
N HIS A 81 14.11 5.94 6.21
CA HIS A 81 14.49 7.35 6.02
C HIS A 81 14.10 8.28 7.16
N TYR A 82 13.25 7.86 8.12
CA TYR A 82 12.73 8.71 9.17
C TYR A 82 12.81 8.07 10.56
N GLU A 83 12.73 8.91 11.60
CA GLU A 83 12.44 8.43 12.95
C GLU A 83 11.01 7.89 12.98
N PHE A 84 10.90 6.57 13.07
CA PHE A 84 9.62 5.87 13.01
C PHE A 84 9.26 5.35 14.39
N HIS A 85 8.19 5.87 14.94
CA HIS A 85 7.52 5.31 16.12
C HIS A 85 6.25 4.62 15.65
N VAL A 86 6.03 3.40 16.13
CA VAL A 86 4.83 2.62 15.86
C VAL A 86 4.36 2.00 17.17
N GLU A 87 3.10 2.21 17.49
CA GLU A 87 2.44 1.56 18.62
C GLU A 87 2.28 0.07 18.34
N GLU A 88 2.23 -0.74 19.41
CA GLU A 88 2.17 -2.20 19.26
C GLU A 88 0.90 -2.65 18.51
N ALA A 89 -0.25 -2.05 18.80
CA ALA A 89 -1.53 -2.39 18.14
C ALA A 89 -1.47 -2.08 16.63
N GLU A 90 -0.94 -0.90 16.26
CA GLU A 90 -0.73 -0.52 14.87
C GLU A 90 0.21 -1.50 14.17
N ALA A 91 1.34 -1.82 14.79
CA ALA A 91 2.32 -2.76 14.24
C ALA A 91 1.72 -4.16 14.02
N ARG A 92 0.92 -4.66 14.97
CA ARG A 92 0.21 -5.94 14.84
C ARG A 92 -0.78 -5.92 13.66
N GLY A 93 -1.54 -4.85 13.50
CA GLY A 93 -2.47 -4.67 12.39
C GLY A 93 -1.75 -4.65 11.03
N ILE A 94 -0.66 -3.89 10.92
CA ILE A 94 0.16 -3.81 9.70
C ILE A 94 0.73 -5.19 9.35
N VAL A 95 1.36 -5.87 10.30
CA VAL A 95 1.97 -7.19 10.06
C VAL A 95 0.91 -8.23 9.74
N GLY A 96 -0.24 -8.24 10.44
CA GLY A 96 -1.35 -9.15 10.17
C GLY A 96 -1.89 -9.00 8.73
N ARG A 97 -2.07 -7.76 8.27
CA ARG A 97 -2.46 -7.47 6.88
C ARG A 97 -1.44 -7.96 5.86
N MET A 98 -0.17 -7.72 6.11
CA MET A 98 0.91 -8.19 5.24
C MET A 98 0.99 -9.71 5.17
N LEU A 99 0.80 -10.40 6.29
CA LEU A 99 0.77 -11.87 6.35
C LEU A 99 -0.44 -12.44 5.59
N SER A 100 -1.62 -11.85 5.72
CA SER A 100 -2.81 -12.23 4.94
C SER A 100 -2.53 -12.15 3.44
N PHE A 101 -1.87 -11.05 2.99
CA PHE A 101 -1.45 -10.93 1.59
C PHE A 101 -0.47 -12.02 1.18
N ILE A 102 0.55 -12.30 2.01
CA ILE A 102 1.57 -13.34 1.75
C ILE A 102 0.90 -14.71 1.55
N PHE A 103 0.01 -15.11 2.46
CA PHE A 103 -0.68 -16.40 2.38
C PHE A 103 -1.54 -16.50 1.13
N THR A 104 -2.36 -15.49 0.88
CA THR A 104 -3.24 -15.45 -0.29
C THR A 104 -2.45 -15.45 -1.59
N PHE A 105 -1.44 -14.59 -1.72
CA PHE A 105 -0.64 -14.47 -2.93
C PHE A 105 0.17 -15.75 -3.22
N SER A 106 0.78 -16.33 -2.19
CA SER A 106 1.56 -17.57 -2.33
C SER A 106 0.68 -18.73 -2.79
N LYS A 107 -0.50 -18.88 -2.22
CA LYS A 107 -1.44 -19.93 -2.57
C LYS A 107 -1.98 -19.76 -4.00
N LEU A 108 -2.47 -18.58 -4.34
CA LEU A 108 -3.13 -18.32 -5.63
C LEU A 108 -2.15 -18.21 -6.81
N HIS A 109 -0.97 -17.68 -6.60
CA HIS A 109 -0.09 -17.30 -7.71
C HIS A 109 1.23 -18.06 -7.75
N LEU A 110 1.67 -18.61 -6.64
CA LEU A 110 2.91 -19.41 -6.58
C LEU A 110 2.64 -20.90 -6.38
N GLU A 111 1.40 -21.30 -6.11
CA GLU A 111 1.00 -22.69 -5.81
C GLU A 111 1.72 -23.24 -4.56
N ILE A 112 1.99 -22.35 -3.60
CA ILE A 112 2.61 -22.68 -2.32
C ILE A 112 1.58 -22.45 -1.23
N ASP A 113 1.19 -23.52 -0.53
CA ASP A 113 0.36 -23.42 0.67
C ASP A 113 1.27 -23.28 1.90
N LEU A 114 1.55 -22.02 2.25
CA LEU A 114 2.39 -21.69 3.40
C LEU A 114 1.77 -22.18 4.71
N GLU A 115 0.45 -22.27 4.78
CA GLU A 115 -0.25 -22.80 5.95
C GLU A 115 0.10 -24.28 6.17
N GLU A 116 0.09 -25.08 5.11
CA GLU A 116 0.46 -26.49 5.19
C GLU A 116 1.96 -26.66 5.53
N GLU A 117 2.82 -25.83 4.94
CA GLU A 117 4.26 -25.92 5.14
C GLU A 117 4.67 -25.54 6.58
N PHE A 118 4.09 -24.48 7.13
CA PHE A 118 4.49 -23.94 8.43
C PHE A 118 3.68 -24.45 9.63
N ARG A 119 2.61 -25.22 9.43
CA ARG A 119 1.81 -25.79 10.54
C ARG A 119 2.62 -26.57 11.57
N LYS A 120 3.77 -27.10 11.19
CA LYS A 120 4.65 -27.85 12.07
C LYS A 120 5.65 -26.99 12.83
N ASP A 121 5.75 -25.70 12.46
CA ASP A 121 6.64 -24.74 13.08
C ASP A 121 5.97 -24.10 14.30
N LYS A 122 6.70 -23.98 15.41
CA LYS A 122 6.19 -23.35 16.63
C LYS A 122 5.83 -21.87 16.46
N SER A 123 6.39 -21.20 15.45
CA SER A 123 6.07 -19.82 15.11
C SER A 123 4.72 -19.67 14.41
N TRP A 124 4.16 -20.75 13.87
CA TRP A 124 2.89 -20.72 13.14
C TRP A 124 1.74 -20.18 13.99
N GLU A 125 1.60 -20.67 15.21
CA GLU A 125 0.56 -20.20 16.13
C GLU A 125 0.63 -18.68 16.34
N SER A 126 1.84 -18.13 16.49
CA SER A 126 2.04 -16.69 16.65
C SER A 126 1.71 -15.89 15.37
N LEU A 127 1.93 -16.45 14.20
CA LEU A 127 1.58 -15.81 12.92
C LEU A 127 0.07 -15.78 12.71
N ILE A 128 -0.60 -16.88 12.98
CA ILE A 128 -2.07 -16.97 12.88
C ILE A 128 -2.75 -16.09 13.92
N ASP A 129 -2.24 -16.06 15.15
CA ASP A 129 -2.76 -15.19 16.21
C ASP A 129 -2.76 -13.70 15.78
N LEU A 130 -1.77 -13.27 15.02
CA LEU A 130 -1.73 -11.91 14.49
C LEU A 130 -2.81 -11.65 13.43
N VAL A 131 -3.09 -12.62 12.56
CA VAL A 131 -4.13 -12.51 11.54
C VAL A 131 -5.53 -12.57 12.16
N GLU A 132 -5.79 -13.60 12.97
CA GLU A 132 -7.09 -13.80 13.63
C GLU A 132 -7.43 -12.67 14.62
N PHE A 133 -6.44 -12.21 15.37
CA PHE A 133 -6.61 -11.07 16.27
C PHE A 133 -7.08 -9.84 15.51
N ARG A 134 -6.42 -9.52 14.38
CA ARG A 134 -6.80 -8.38 13.55
C ARG A 134 -8.24 -8.51 13.06
N GLU A 135 -8.61 -9.66 12.51
CA GLU A 135 -9.94 -9.88 11.95
C GLU A 135 -11.04 -9.82 13.03
N ALA A 136 -10.78 -10.41 14.19
CA ALA A 136 -11.74 -10.38 15.31
C ALA A 136 -11.94 -8.94 15.83
N GLN A 137 -10.87 -8.18 15.99
CA GLN A 137 -10.94 -6.79 16.43
C GLN A 137 -11.65 -5.90 15.40
N ALA A 138 -11.32 -6.05 14.11
CA ALA A 138 -11.97 -5.29 13.04
C ALA A 138 -13.48 -5.51 13.01
N LYS A 139 -13.93 -6.77 13.13
CA LYS A 139 -15.36 -7.12 13.21
C LYS A 139 -16.04 -6.51 14.43
N ALA A 140 -15.39 -6.53 15.59
CA ALA A 140 -15.94 -5.96 16.82
C ALA A 140 -16.10 -4.43 16.72
N ILE A 141 -15.12 -3.73 16.16
CA ILE A 141 -15.13 -2.27 15.94
C ILE A 141 -16.21 -1.90 14.93
N ALA A 142 -16.26 -2.58 13.77
CA ALA A 142 -17.27 -2.30 12.75
C ALA A 142 -18.70 -2.50 13.28
N LYS A 143 -18.91 -3.52 14.11
CA LYS A 143 -20.19 -3.73 14.79
C LYS A 143 -20.51 -2.58 15.74
N LYS A 144 -19.56 -2.15 16.57
CA LYS A 144 -19.71 -1.01 17.48
C LYS A 144 -20.10 0.26 16.72
N PHE A 145 -19.40 0.58 15.63
CA PHE A 145 -19.70 1.76 14.81
C PHE A 145 -21.12 1.71 14.23
N SER A 146 -21.56 0.51 13.78
CA SER A 146 -22.93 0.33 13.30
C SER A 146 -23.98 0.51 14.40
N GLU A 147 -23.68 0.10 15.64
CA GLU A 147 -24.59 0.23 16.80
C GLU A 147 -24.65 1.69 17.30
N ASP A 148 -23.53 2.39 17.30
CA ASP A 148 -23.41 3.76 17.80
C ASP A 148 -23.73 4.82 16.72
N GLY A 149 -23.87 4.41 15.46
CA GLY A 149 -24.10 5.33 14.34
C GLY A 149 -22.86 6.16 13.98
N THR A 150 -21.66 5.66 14.31
CA THR A 150 -20.39 6.32 14.00
C THR A 150 -20.14 6.28 12.50
N GLU A 151 -19.87 7.46 11.90
CA GLU A 151 -19.46 7.55 10.50
C GLU A 151 -18.04 7.04 10.34
N SER A 152 -17.86 5.99 9.53
CA SER A 152 -16.59 5.31 9.38
C SER A 152 -16.22 5.01 7.94
N THR A 153 -14.94 4.84 7.69
CA THR A 153 -14.40 4.45 6.39
C THR A 153 -13.30 3.41 6.54
N ASP A 154 -12.83 2.87 5.40
CA ASP A 154 -11.70 1.95 5.37
C ASP A 154 -10.43 2.70 5.75
N CYS A 155 -9.71 2.21 6.75
CA CYS A 155 -8.42 2.76 7.14
C CYS A 155 -7.36 2.42 6.11
N GLU A 156 -6.67 3.41 5.56
CA GLU A 156 -5.63 3.20 4.57
C GLU A 156 -4.43 2.38 5.10
N SER A 157 -4.14 2.47 6.40
CA SER A 157 -3.01 1.75 7.02
C SER A 157 -3.29 0.26 7.24
N CYS A 158 -4.44 -0.10 7.82
CA CYS A 158 -4.79 -1.48 8.11
C CYS A 158 -5.79 -2.10 7.12
N GLY A 159 -6.48 -1.30 6.29
CA GLY A 159 -7.42 -1.76 5.28
C GLY A 159 -8.77 -2.21 5.82
N GLU A 160 -9.06 -1.99 7.10
CA GLU A 160 -10.31 -2.38 7.72
C GLU A 160 -11.26 -1.18 7.85
N PRO A 161 -12.61 -1.39 7.85
CA PRO A 161 -13.61 -0.33 8.00
C PRO A 161 -13.71 0.12 9.46
N THR A 162 -12.61 0.58 10.01
CA THR A 162 -12.42 0.89 11.43
C THR A 162 -11.88 2.29 11.70
N PHE A 163 -11.88 3.14 10.66
CA PHE A 163 -11.50 4.53 10.80
C PHE A 163 -12.72 5.37 11.15
N ASP A 164 -12.72 5.98 12.32
CA ASP A 164 -13.72 6.94 12.77
C ASP A 164 -13.40 8.30 12.17
N ILE A 165 -14.29 8.78 11.29
CA ILE A 165 -14.12 10.07 10.59
C ILE A 165 -14.21 11.24 11.58
N GLY A 166 -15.13 11.17 12.54
CA GLY A 166 -15.31 12.22 13.52
C GLY A 166 -14.18 12.32 14.55
N ALA A 167 -13.54 11.21 14.87
CA ALA A 167 -12.39 11.16 15.77
C ALA A 167 -11.05 11.29 15.03
N GLU A 168 -11.04 11.29 13.68
CA GLU A 168 -9.84 11.33 12.82
C GLU A 168 -8.83 10.24 13.16
N GLN A 169 -9.34 9.08 13.58
CA GLN A 169 -8.51 7.99 14.07
C GLN A 169 -9.08 6.61 13.73
N CYS A 170 -8.19 5.70 13.34
CA CYS A 170 -8.52 4.28 13.24
C CYS A 170 -8.52 3.63 14.61
N GLU A 171 -9.65 3.07 15.04
CA GLU A 171 -9.75 2.35 16.32
C GLU A 171 -8.96 1.03 16.32
N LEU A 172 -8.70 0.42 15.17
CA LEU A 172 -7.97 -0.83 15.09
C LEU A 172 -6.46 -0.66 15.19
N CYS A 173 -5.90 0.27 14.39
CA CYS A 173 -4.44 0.40 14.26
C CYS A 173 -3.89 1.69 14.85
N GLY A 174 -4.75 2.58 15.33
CA GLY A 174 -4.34 3.84 15.95
C GLY A 174 -3.90 4.93 14.96
N ARG A 175 -3.92 4.67 13.63
CA ARG A 175 -3.58 5.70 12.62
C ARG A 175 -4.46 6.94 12.83
N ARG A 176 -3.82 8.09 12.82
CA ARG A 176 -4.49 9.40 12.80
C ARG A 176 -4.29 10.03 11.45
N ASP A 177 -5.38 10.50 10.88
CA ASP A 177 -5.39 11.22 9.61
C ASP A 177 -6.73 11.95 9.47
N GLU A 178 -6.79 12.92 8.59
CA GLU A 178 -7.99 13.69 8.28
C GLU A 178 -8.44 13.39 6.85
N LEU A 179 -9.75 13.34 6.62
CA LEU A 179 -10.31 13.33 5.28
C LEU A 179 -10.57 14.77 4.85
N VAL A 180 -9.95 15.14 3.73
CA VAL A 180 -10.11 16.45 3.11
C VAL A 180 -10.64 16.30 1.69
N ASP A 181 -11.42 17.25 1.23
CA ASP A 181 -11.92 17.22 -0.14
C ASP A 181 -10.91 17.86 -1.08
N CYS A 182 -10.70 17.23 -2.22
CA CYS A 182 -9.86 17.78 -3.28
C CYS A 182 -10.55 19.00 -3.89
N ASP A 183 -9.91 20.16 -3.87
CA ASP A 183 -10.46 21.43 -4.38
C ASP A 183 -10.79 21.38 -5.88
N GLN A 184 -10.16 20.45 -6.64
CA GLN A 184 -10.35 20.37 -8.07
C GLN A 184 -11.45 19.39 -8.51
N CYS A 185 -11.59 18.23 -7.83
CA CYS A 185 -12.57 17.21 -8.24
C CYS A 185 -13.61 16.89 -7.16
N GLY A 186 -13.50 17.43 -5.95
CA GLY A 186 -14.42 17.18 -4.85
C GLY A 186 -14.36 15.77 -4.25
N GLU A 187 -13.36 14.96 -4.64
CA GLU A 187 -13.20 13.62 -4.07
C GLU A 187 -12.52 13.71 -2.71
N SER A 188 -13.08 13.03 -1.69
CA SER A 188 -12.47 12.96 -0.37
C SER A 188 -11.20 12.11 -0.42
N ILE A 189 -10.12 12.65 0.11
CA ILE A 189 -8.78 12.05 0.15
C ILE A 189 -8.20 12.18 1.57
N TRP A 190 -7.22 11.36 1.88
CA TRP A 190 -6.47 11.51 3.12
C TRP A 190 -5.58 12.76 3.06
N ALA A 191 -5.57 13.56 4.12
CA ALA A 191 -4.74 14.76 4.19
C ALA A 191 -3.25 14.42 4.00
N SER A 192 -2.81 13.26 4.49
CA SER A 192 -1.44 12.77 4.27
C SER A 192 -1.11 12.39 2.81
N ASP A 193 -2.12 12.22 1.97
CA ASP A 193 -1.98 11.89 0.54
C ASP A 193 -2.30 13.11 -0.36
N SER A 194 -2.68 14.23 0.26
CA SER A 194 -2.92 15.47 -0.46
C SER A 194 -1.60 16.12 -0.89
N GLU A 195 -1.64 16.78 -2.03
CA GLU A 195 -0.55 17.63 -2.49
C GLU A 195 -1.00 19.10 -2.41
N SER A 196 -0.12 19.95 -1.93
CA SER A 196 -0.37 21.39 -1.95
C SER A 196 0.04 21.95 -3.30
N PHE A 197 -0.86 22.67 -3.95
CA PHE A 197 -0.58 23.36 -5.21
C PHE A 197 -0.65 24.86 -5.00
N ASP A 198 0.50 25.53 -5.10
CA ASP A 198 0.59 26.99 -5.08
C ASP A 198 0.34 27.50 -6.50
N GLY A 199 -0.89 27.90 -6.77
CA GLY A 199 -1.22 28.55 -8.04
C GLY A 199 -0.52 29.93 -8.16
N PRO A 200 -0.09 30.32 -9.37
CA PRO A 200 0.67 31.56 -9.59
C PRO A 200 -0.07 32.86 -9.26
N GLU A 201 -1.37 32.81 -8.95
CA GLU A 201 -2.20 33.99 -8.68
C GLU A 201 -3.06 33.87 -7.39
N SER A 202 -2.94 32.80 -6.60
CA SER A 202 -3.74 32.63 -5.37
C SER A 202 -2.88 32.69 -4.12
N GLU A 203 -3.27 33.56 -3.14
CA GLU A 203 -2.69 33.56 -1.79
C GLU A 203 -3.14 32.33 -0.95
N GLU A 204 -4.02 31.48 -1.48
CA GLU A 204 -4.55 30.31 -0.80
C GLU A 204 -3.93 29.03 -1.41
N THR A 205 -3.35 28.21 -0.56
CA THR A 205 -2.81 26.90 -0.91
C THR A 205 -3.97 25.94 -1.18
N SER A 206 -4.11 25.46 -2.40
CA SER A 206 -5.14 24.49 -2.77
C SER A 206 -4.72 23.06 -2.39
N VAL A 207 -5.65 22.31 -1.83
CA VAL A 207 -5.49 20.88 -1.49
C VAL A 207 -5.97 20.05 -2.67
N VAL A 208 -5.06 19.33 -3.31
CA VAL A 208 -5.39 18.56 -4.51
C VAL A 208 -4.98 17.09 -4.39
N CYS A 209 -5.75 16.19 -5.00
CA CYS A 209 -5.39 14.77 -5.04
C CYS A 209 -4.31 14.50 -6.09
N GLY A 210 -3.46 13.52 -5.87
CA GLY A 210 -2.41 13.14 -6.81
C GLY A 210 -2.91 12.76 -8.22
N ARG A 211 -4.19 12.44 -8.39
CA ARG A 211 -4.80 12.25 -9.72
C ARG A 211 -4.95 13.59 -10.45
N CYS A 212 -5.45 14.60 -9.76
CA CYS A 212 -5.62 15.94 -10.34
C CYS A 212 -4.26 16.58 -10.65
N VAL A 213 -3.28 16.41 -9.80
CA VAL A 213 -1.89 16.86 -10.06
C VAL A 213 -1.35 16.23 -11.34
N ARG A 214 -1.41 14.91 -11.46
CA ARG A 214 -0.93 14.22 -12.68
C ARG A 214 -1.70 14.64 -13.95
N GLN A 215 -2.98 14.98 -13.84
CA GLN A 215 -3.76 15.48 -14.98
C GLN A 215 -3.31 16.88 -15.40
N ALA A 216 -3.02 17.75 -14.43
CA ALA A 216 -2.49 19.10 -14.68
C ALA A 216 -1.10 19.03 -15.34
N GLU A 217 -0.18 18.23 -14.79
CA GLU A 217 1.16 18.01 -15.36
C GLU A 217 1.11 17.47 -16.79
N ALA A 218 0.19 16.53 -17.06
CA ALA A 218 0.02 15.98 -18.41
C ALA A 218 -0.53 17.03 -19.39
N ALA A 219 -1.43 17.92 -18.93
CA ALA A 219 -1.97 19.00 -19.74
C ALA A 219 -0.89 20.05 -20.08
N ASP A 220 -0.07 20.42 -19.10
CA ASP A 220 1.05 21.35 -19.28
C ASP A 220 2.08 20.80 -20.26
N PHE A 221 2.46 19.52 -20.10
CA PHE A 221 3.36 18.85 -21.03
C PHE A 221 2.85 18.84 -22.49
N MET A 222 1.55 18.57 -22.69
CA MET A 222 0.95 18.61 -24.01
C MET A 222 0.89 20.03 -24.59
N HIS A 223 0.66 21.03 -23.73
CA HIS A 223 0.65 22.42 -24.12
C HIS A 223 2.05 22.91 -24.59
N ASP A 224 3.08 22.52 -23.88
CA ASP A 224 4.45 22.87 -24.23
C ASP A 224 4.90 22.19 -25.54
N GLN A 225 4.55 20.93 -25.75
CA GLN A 225 4.80 20.26 -27.05
C GLN A 225 4.07 20.92 -28.20
N TRP A 226 2.84 21.39 -27.97
CA TRP A 226 2.06 22.09 -28.99
C TRP A 226 2.70 23.43 -29.37
N LYS A 227 3.22 24.18 -28.38
CA LYS A 227 3.97 25.43 -28.61
C LYS A 227 5.25 25.20 -29.43
N GLU A 228 6.02 24.16 -29.10
CA GLU A 228 7.25 23.80 -29.83
C GLU A 228 7.00 23.43 -31.30
N GLN A 229 5.82 22.89 -31.64
CA GLN A 229 5.46 22.54 -33.02
C GLN A 229 4.99 23.73 -33.86
N GLN A 230 4.71 24.90 -33.24
CA GLN A 230 4.24 26.10 -33.94
C GLN A 230 5.33 27.19 -34.09
N GLY A 231 6.50 27.03 -33.52
CA GLY A 231 7.65 27.93 -33.63
C GLY A 231 8.72 27.40 -34.56
#